data_93eb7e75da6f987998e1dd3798a702f4
#
_entry.id   93eb7e75da6f987998e1dd3798a702f4
#
_cell.length_a   1.000
_cell.length_b   1.000
_cell.length_c   1.000
_cell.angle_alpha   90.00
_cell.angle_beta   90.00
_cell.angle_gamma   90.00
#
_symmetry.space_group_name_H-M   'P 1'
#
loop_
_entity.id
_entity.type
_entity.pdbx_description
1 polymer ?
#
loop_
_entity_poly.entity_id
_entity_poly.type
_entity_poly.pdbx_seq_one_letter_code
_entity_poly.pdbx_strand_id
1 'polypeptide(L)'
;MKTVPLPPTPHTPRPYTGPTAAEVLALRKQYLNPGLFLYYKQPIMIVEGKMQYVWDETGKRYLDGLGGIVTISVGHCHPRVVAAAHRQNELLQHSTTIYLQPNIALYAEKLASKFPGDLKCVYFVNS
;
A
#
# COMPACT_ATOMS: atom_id res chain seq x y z
N MET A 1 20.12 24.82 0.76
CA MET A 1 19.09 24.37 1.72
C MET A 1 19.72 23.39 2.70
N LYS A 2 19.62 23.59 4.03
CA LYS A 2 20.04 22.57 5.00
C LYS A 2 19.06 21.41 4.93
N THR A 3 19.55 20.22 4.58
CA THR A 3 18.73 19.01 4.62
C THR A 3 18.43 18.65 6.07
N VAL A 4 17.16 18.62 6.42
CA VAL A 4 16.72 18.11 7.73
C VAL A 4 16.93 16.59 7.73
N PRO A 5 17.66 16.00 8.70
CA PRO A 5 17.84 14.57 8.75
C PRO A 5 16.50 13.86 8.99
N LEU A 6 16.25 12.78 8.24
CA LEU A 6 15.08 11.95 8.45
C LEU A 6 15.15 11.26 9.81
N PRO A 7 14.03 11.13 10.55
CA PRO A 7 13.97 10.35 11.79
C PRO A 7 14.57 8.96 11.62
N PRO A 8 15.13 8.35 12.67
CA PRO A 8 15.72 7.01 12.59
C PRO A 8 14.65 5.95 12.33
N THR A 9 15.06 4.84 11.73
CA THR A 9 14.25 3.62 11.61
C THR A 9 15.15 2.42 11.87
N PRO A 10 14.67 1.38 12.57
CA PRO A 10 15.43 0.13 12.77
C PRO A 10 15.40 -0.75 11.50
N HIS A 11 14.62 -0.39 10.49
CA HIS A 11 14.51 -1.17 9.27
C HIS A 11 15.68 -0.93 8.32
N THR A 12 16.28 -2.01 7.83
CA THR A 12 17.26 -2.01 6.75
C THR A 12 16.58 -2.60 5.50
N PRO A 13 16.56 -1.90 4.37
CA PRO A 13 15.95 -2.41 3.15
C PRO A 13 16.70 -3.62 2.62
N ARG A 14 15.97 -4.53 1.98
CA ARG A 14 16.57 -5.68 1.30
C ARG A 14 17.28 -5.21 0.03
N PRO A 15 18.41 -5.85 -0.36
CA PRO A 15 19.01 -5.61 -1.67
C PRO A 15 17.98 -5.87 -2.77
N TYR A 16 17.81 -4.93 -3.67
CA TYR A 16 16.95 -5.10 -4.82
C TYR A 16 17.67 -5.90 -5.91
N THR A 17 17.01 -6.93 -6.43
CA THR A 17 17.55 -7.85 -7.45
C THR A 17 16.66 -7.98 -8.70
N GLY A 18 15.65 -7.09 -8.81
CA GLY A 18 14.73 -7.05 -9.97
C GLY A 18 15.29 -6.25 -11.15
N PRO A 19 14.44 -5.98 -12.16
CA PRO A 19 14.83 -5.18 -13.33
C PRO A 19 15.20 -3.75 -12.95
N THR A 20 16.13 -3.16 -13.69
CA THR A 20 16.58 -1.78 -13.52
C THR A 20 15.45 -0.76 -13.78
N ALA A 21 15.57 0.44 -13.26
CA ALA A 21 14.61 1.51 -13.53
C ALA A 21 14.47 1.82 -15.04
N ALA A 22 15.55 1.70 -15.82
CA ALA A 22 15.52 1.87 -17.26
C ALA A 22 14.72 0.77 -17.97
N GLU A 23 14.90 -0.49 -17.58
CA GLU A 23 14.13 -1.63 -18.09
C GLU A 23 12.65 -1.51 -17.72
N VAL A 24 12.33 -1.17 -16.48
CA VAL A 24 10.93 -0.95 -16.06
C VAL A 24 10.29 0.19 -16.84
N LEU A 25 11.03 1.28 -17.11
CA LEU A 25 10.53 2.40 -17.91
C LEU A 25 10.28 1.99 -19.37
N ALA A 26 11.15 1.15 -19.96
CA ALA A 26 10.95 0.59 -21.29
C ALA A 26 9.71 -0.30 -21.36
N LEU A 27 9.54 -1.21 -20.40
CA LEU A 27 8.34 -2.05 -20.28
C LEU A 27 7.06 -1.23 -20.12
N ARG A 28 7.09 -0.17 -19.30
CA ARG A 28 5.94 0.74 -19.17
C ARG A 28 5.54 1.38 -20.51
N LYS A 29 6.51 1.86 -21.27
CA LYS A 29 6.26 2.47 -22.58
C LYS A 29 5.66 1.49 -23.59
N GLN A 30 6.07 0.22 -23.50
CA GLN A 30 5.62 -0.82 -24.43
C GLN A 30 4.25 -1.39 -24.09
N TYR A 31 3.95 -1.58 -22.81
CA TYR A 31 2.81 -2.40 -22.38
C TYR A 31 1.74 -1.66 -21.57
N LEU A 32 2.03 -0.49 -21.02
CA LEU A 32 1.05 0.27 -20.24
C LEU A 32 0.43 1.41 -21.05
N ASN A 33 -0.80 1.76 -20.68
CA ASN A 33 -1.51 2.88 -21.29
C ASN A 33 -0.68 4.17 -21.14
N PRO A 34 -0.41 4.91 -22.24
CA PRO A 34 0.39 6.13 -22.21
C PRO A 34 -0.25 7.27 -21.38
N GLY A 35 -1.55 7.22 -21.09
CA GLY A 35 -2.21 8.14 -20.18
C GLY A 35 -1.80 7.97 -18.70
N LEU A 36 -1.13 6.87 -18.34
CA LEU A 36 -0.54 6.67 -17.00
C LEU A 36 0.80 7.41 -16.92
N PHE A 37 0.78 8.71 -16.66
CA PHE A 37 1.99 9.50 -16.56
C PHE A 37 2.75 9.29 -15.25
N LEU A 38 4.05 9.57 -15.27
CA LEU A 38 4.90 9.65 -14.10
C LEU A 38 5.03 11.13 -13.66
N TYR A 39 4.89 11.37 -12.36
CA TYR A 39 4.85 12.73 -11.83
C TYR A 39 6.20 13.47 -11.94
N TYR A 40 7.31 12.76 -11.71
CA TYR A 40 8.64 13.35 -11.70
C TYR A 40 9.32 13.27 -13.08
N LYS A 41 10.04 14.35 -13.46
CA LYS A 41 10.87 14.35 -14.70
C LYS A 41 11.91 13.23 -14.69
N GLN A 42 12.51 12.97 -13.52
CA GLN A 42 13.36 11.81 -13.28
C GLN A 42 12.53 10.82 -12.42
N PRO A 43 12.02 9.76 -13.02
CA PRO A 43 11.20 8.80 -12.31
C PRO A 43 11.93 8.16 -11.13
N ILE A 44 11.24 8.01 -10.02
CA ILE A 44 11.72 7.29 -8.84
C ILE A 44 11.07 5.91 -8.86
N MET A 45 11.88 4.85 -8.77
CA MET A 45 11.39 3.48 -8.70
C MET A 45 11.35 3.01 -7.25
N ILE A 46 10.18 3.07 -6.62
CA ILE A 46 9.99 2.60 -5.24
C ILE A 46 9.81 1.09 -5.26
N VAL A 47 10.62 0.37 -4.47
CA VAL A 47 10.65 -1.10 -4.42
C VAL A 47 10.37 -1.68 -3.04
N GLU A 48 10.47 -0.89 -1.99
CA GLU A 48 10.19 -1.34 -0.62
C GLU A 48 9.55 -0.23 0.22
N GLY A 49 8.69 -0.62 1.17
CA GLY A 49 8.07 0.29 2.12
C GLY A 49 8.00 -0.31 3.52
N LYS A 50 8.26 0.52 4.54
CA LYS A 50 8.11 0.15 5.96
C LYS A 50 7.69 1.34 6.80
N MET A 51 6.52 1.23 7.41
CA MET A 51 5.90 2.30 8.19
C MET A 51 5.81 3.61 7.37
N GLN A 52 6.41 4.71 7.81
CA GLN A 52 6.40 6.01 7.14
C GLN A 52 7.45 6.16 6.03
N TYR A 53 8.23 5.14 5.75
CA TYR A 53 9.33 5.21 4.80
C TYR A 53 9.13 4.31 3.60
N VAL A 54 9.66 4.77 2.46
CA VAL A 54 9.84 3.98 1.25
C VAL A 54 11.29 4.04 0.77
N TRP A 55 11.72 3.03 0.02
CA TRP A 55 13.08 2.93 -0.53
C TRP A 55 13.02 2.69 -2.03
N ASP A 56 13.91 3.34 -2.75
CA ASP A 56 14.13 3.04 -4.16
C ASP A 56 15.05 1.82 -4.37
N GLU A 57 15.27 1.46 -5.62
CA GLU A 57 16.11 0.32 -6.04
C GLU A 57 17.57 0.46 -5.64
N THR A 58 18.03 1.67 -5.33
CA THR A 58 19.41 1.92 -4.84
C THR A 58 19.53 1.80 -3.33
N GLY A 59 18.42 1.60 -2.63
CA GLY A 59 18.34 1.60 -1.17
C GLY A 59 18.25 2.99 -0.55
N LYS A 60 18.06 4.03 -1.34
CA LYS A 60 17.85 5.38 -0.84
C LYS A 60 16.48 5.50 -0.19
N ARG A 61 16.47 6.05 1.02
CA ARG A 61 15.27 6.21 1.85
C ARG A 61 14.57 7.55 1.60
N TYR A 62 13.24 7.50 1.56
CA TYR A 62 12.36 8.66 1.48
C TYR A 62 11.31 8.60 2.59
N LEU A 63 10.91 9.76 3.09
CA LEU A 63 9.70 9.89 3.92
C LEU A 63 8.49 9.95 2.98
N ASP A 64 7.56 9.01 3.12
CA ASP A 64 6.32 9.02 2.35
C ASP A 64 5.29 9.96 2.99
N GLY A 65 5.22 11.19 2.51
CA GLY A 65 4.23 12.19 2.93
C GLY A 65 2.89 12.09 2.20
N LEU A 66 2.79 11.20 1.18
CA LEU A 66 1.57 11.04 0.37
C LEU A 66 0.74 9.83 0.83
N GLY A 67 1.39 8.76 1.24
CA GLY A 67 0.71 7.52 1.64
C GLY A 67 -0.09 6.86 0.51
N GLY A 68 0.36 6.98 -0.75
CA GLY A 68 -0.34 6.44 -1.91
C GLY A 68 -1.75 7.04 -2.11
N ILE A 69 -1.86 8.37 -2.07
CA ILE A 69 -3.12 9.12 -2.11
C ILE A 69 -4.02 8.69 -0.92
N VAL A 70 -3.49 8.86 0.29
CA VAL A 70 -4.09 8.53 1.60
C VAL A 70 -4.50 7.06 1.81
N THR A 71 -3.99 6.15 0.99
CA THR A 71 -4.32 4.71 1.08
C THR A 71 -3.61 4.04 2.27
N ILE A 72 -2.35 4.44 2.54
CA ILE A 72 -1.51 3.82 3.59
C ILE A 72 -1.66 4.61 4.91
N SER A 73 -2.79 4.45 5.58
CA SER A 73 -3.13 5.22 6.79
C SER A 73 -2.32 4.82 8.03
N VAL A 74 -1.86 3.56 8.12
CA VAL A 74 -1.18 3.01 9.31
C VAL A 74 0.30 2.71 9.07
N GLY A 75 0.81 3.08 7.90
CA GLY A 75 2.19 2.84 7.47
C GLY A 75 2.34 1.59 6.60
N HIS A 76 3.33 1.65 5.70
CA HIS A 76 3.68 0.55 4.80
C HIS A 76 4.03 -0.71 5.59
N CYS A 77 3.53 -1.84 5.12
CA CYS A 77 3.82 -3.16 5.69
C CYS A 77 3.65 -3.19 7.21
N HIS A 78 2.57 -2.57 7.72
CA HIS A 78 2.26 -2.61 9.15
C HIS A 78 2.12 -4.06 9.62
N PRO A 79 2.86 -4.52 10.64
CA PRO A 79 2.98 -5.95 10.96
C PRO A 79 1.65 -6.63 11.28
N ARG A 80 0.74 -5.95 11.98
CA ARG A 80 -0.59 -6.50 12.29
C ARG A 80 -1.46 -6.66 11.05
N VAL A 81 -1.37 -5.72 10.08
CA VAL A 81 -2.13 -5.78 8.83
C VAL A 81 -1.62 -6.92 7.96
N VAL A 82 -0.29 -6.99 7.77
CA VAL A 82 0.35 -8.06 7.00
C VAL A 82 0.04 -9.43 7.61
N ALA A 83 0.17 -9.59 8.92
CA ALA A 83 -0.14 -10.85 9.60
C ALA A 83 -1.62 -11.25 9.48
N ALA A 84 -2.55 -10.29 9.51
CA ALA A 84 -3.96 -10.58 9.32
C ALA A 84 -4.27 -11.03 7.88
N ALA A 85 -3.67 -10.35 6.88
CA ALA A 85 -3.81 -10.73 5.48
C ALA A 85 -3.24 -12.14 5.20
N HIS A 86 -2.05 -12.45 5.72
CA HIS A 86 -1.45 -13.80 5.57
C HIS A 86 -2.36 -14.88 6.14
N ARG A 87 -2.81 -14.73 7.39
CA ARG A 87 -3.71 -15.72 8.01
C ARG A 87 -4.99 -15.94 7.20
N GLN A 88 -5.57 -14.85 6.67
CA GLN A 88 -6.79 -14.97 5.88
C GLN A 88 -6.53 -15.64 4.52
N ASN A 89 -5.42 -15.32 3.87
CA ASN A 89 -5.05 -15.90 2.59
C ASN A 89 -4.77 -17.41 2.68
N GLU A 90 -4.24 -17.88 3.80
CA GLU A 90 -4.04 -19.31 4.07
C GLU A 90 -5.37 -20.07 4.26
N LEU A 91 -6.43 -19.39 4.70
CA LEU A 91 -7.73 -20.00 4.96
C LEU A 91 -8.66 -19.88 3.75
N LEU A 92 -8.83 -18.69 3.22
CA LEU A 92 -9.77 -18.40 2.12
C LEU A 92 -9.44 -17.05 1.49
N GLN A 93 -9.09 -17.04 0.22
CA GLN A 93 -8.75 -15.82 -0.52
C GLN A 93 -9.98 -15.12 -1.11
N HIS A 94 -10.97 -15.88 -1.54
CA HIS A 94 -12.15 -15.34 -2.20
C HIS A 94 -13.43 -16.09 -1.79
N SER A 95 -14.51 -15.35 -1.63
CA SER A 95 -15.86 -15.85 -1.48
C SER A 95 -16.83 -14.88 -2.19
N THR A 96 -17.94 -15.42 -2.70
CA THR A 96 -18.99 -14.59 -3.28
C THR A 96 -20.04 -14.22 -2.24
N THR A 97 -20.88 -13.23 -2.55
CA THR A 97 -21.96 -12.78 -1.66
C THR A 97 -23.08 -13.80 -1.47
N ILE A 98 -23.09 -14.88 -2.24
CA ILE A 98 -24.06 -15.99 -2.05
C ILE A 98 -23.73 -16.88 -0.84
N TYR A 99 -22.51 -16.77 -0.32
CA TYR A 99 -22.10 -17.49 0.89
C TYR A 99 -21.97 -16.53 2.07
N LEU A 100 -22.27 -17.03 3.27
CA LEU A 100 -21.97 -16.29 4.49
C LEU A 100 -20.46 -16.26 4.72
N GLN A 101 -19.91 -15.06 4.88
CA GLN A 101 -18.50 -14.83 5.15
C GLN A 101 -18.38 -13.91 6.38
N PRO A 102 -17.76 -14.38 7.48
CA PRO A 102 -17.77 -13.65 8.75
C PRO A 102 -17.04 -12.30 8.70
N ASN A 103 -15.93 -12.20 7.99
CA ASN A 103 -15.10 -10.99 8.01
C ASN A 103 -15.83 -9.74 7.49
N ILE A 104 -16.64 -9.88 6.44
CA ILE A 104 -17.39 -8.74 5.91
C ILE A 104 -18.45 -8.24 6.90
N ALA A 105 -19.15 -9.17 7.56
CA ALA A 105 -20.18 -8.83 8.54
C ALA A 105 -19.57 -8.18 9.79
N LEU A 106 -18.52 -8.76 10.35
CA LEU A 106 -17.79 -8.20 11.50
C LEU A 106 -17.15 -6.84 11.19
N TYR A 107 -16.66 -6.67 9.97
CA TYR A 107 -16.11 -5.38 9.55
C TYR A 107 -17.21 -4.32 9.40
N ALA A 108 -18.34 -4.67 8.79
CA ALA A 108 -19.49 -3.79 8.67
C ALA A 108 -20.03 -3.33 10.04
N GLU A 109 -20.20 -4.27 10.98
CA GLU A 109 -20.58 -3.96 12.37
C GLU A 109 -19.61 -2.98 13.04
N LYS A 110 -18.31 -3.30 12.97
CA LYS A 110 -17.27 -2.44 13.55
C LYS A 110 -17.21 -1.06 12.90
N LEU A 111 -17.41 -0.97 11.59
CA LEU A 111 -17.42 0.30 10.88
C LEU A 111 -18.64 1.12 11.26
N ALA A 112 -19.84 0.51 11.23
CA ALA A 112 -21.09 1.16 11.62
C ALA A 112 -21.03 1.72 13.05
N SER A 113 -20.38 1.03 13.98
CA SER A 113 -20.20 1.50 15.37
C SER A 113 -19.38 2.79 15.52
N LYS A 114 -18.74 3.27 14.43
CA LYS A 114 -17.96 4.52 14.41
C LYS A 114 -18.71 5.70 13.82
N PHE A 115 -19.85 5.46 13.21
CA PHE A 115 -20.69 6.52 12.63
C PHE A 115 -21.71 7.04 13.66
N PRO A 116 -22.09 8.32 13.55
CA PRO A 116 -23.09 8.91 14.43
C PRO A 116 -24.52 8.46 14.07
N GLY A 117 -25.43 8.52 15.05
CA GLY A 117 -26.86 8.25 14.85
C GLY A 117 -27.16 6.83 14.40
N ASP A 118 -28.10 6.68 13.48
CA ASP A 118 -28.60 5.38 13.00
C ASP A 118 -27.98 4.88 11.70
N LEU A 119 -26.79 5.35 11.34
CA LEU A 119 -26.04 4.90 10.15
C LEU A 119 -25.48 3.50 10.40
N LYS A 120 -26.28 2.48 10.13
CA LYS A 120 -25.98 1.06 10.43
C LYS A 120 -25.75 0.20 9.19
N CYS A 121 -26.14 0.69 8.00
CA CYS A 121 -25.99 -0.06 6.76
C CYS A 121 -24.70 0.31 6.06
N VAL A 122 -23.85 -0.69 5.77
CA VAL A 122 -22.56 -0.51 5.09
C VAL A 122 -22.60 -1.20 3.73
N TYR A 123 -22.22 -0.46 2.70
CA TYR A 123 -22.05 -1.00 1.35
C TYR A 123 -20.59 -0.83 0.91
N PHE A 124 -19.94 -1.94 0.58
CA PHE A 124 -18.52 -1.94 0.15
C PHE A 124 -18.42 -1.90 -1.37
N VAL A 125 -17.58 -1.01 -1.88
CA VAL A 125 -17.30 -0.83 -3.32
C VAL A 125 -15.80 -0.71 -3.54
N ASN A 126 -15.36 -0.82 -4.80
CA ASN A 126 -13.94 -0.67 -5.14
C ASN A 126 -13.52 0.79 -5.31
N SER A 127 -14.45 1.63 -5.66
CA SER A 127 -14.22 3.06 -5.90
C SER A 127 -15.53 3.85 -5.83
#